data_cc6fe0c26537e6bc8544f1ebc295691b
#
_entry.id   cc6fe0c26537e6bc8544f1ebc295691b
#
_cell.length_a   1.000
_cell.length_b   1.000
_cell.length_c   1.000
_cell.angle_alpha   90.00
_cell.angle_beta   90.00
_cell.angle_gamma   90.00
#
_symmetry.space_group_name_H-M   'P 1'
#
loop_
_entity.id
_entity.type
_entity.pdbx_description
1 polymer ?
#
loop_
_entity_poly.entity_id
_entity_poly.type
_entity_poly.pdbx_seq_one_letter_code
_entity_poly.pdbx_strand_id
1 'polypeptide(L)'
;MTGAGVAVCASLLSACAGTPGHAEHPPATRQFDLLISEQNGYHYPPFLREQPAAPEAQSYALRTLSELGRDAVTTMSAERVASMRGEALSASPLWGRTWLIPLDRADAGSALGADDVKSVEGLRTEGGWYVDPVLGDDGDAGRLGATWAALDVLRALGRQGSPDTGDWLRSLVATPRPLDESAALASALRLLDQPVPATLAAFDTPRTSDWVTLPPGSRTERLLDTYHYVLIQEAVGRRPDLDRRTWEAVLREGAVTLSFENLYYLVHVLKAAGSPASVFRPVVGRLENDRLDDGTLRDPQAYVGNPDASLFVERLRAIAGWPLGDRRLVAALDREERSGTVGDVTERLSRAALRRVATGATGGGVDEHVTRLCADPDVLPRVVTEQDATLWQRRALDCADAGAEIATPEVRRWKLDTPARTVAAATVAVGLTDSGQRDGIPPWITSAALGQWAREPSRFTSVYDYTVVVRAYSLPGGTVDASLRDALGRGVTAYRGCAGLDDLYQVGGGDPACDLKTTWGVWALDRQLGGTMGWVPSRAGESGERAEVR
;
A
#
# COMPACT_ATOMS: atom_id res chain seq x y z
N MET A 1 -34.56 10.41 -64.99
CA MET A 1 -35.06 11.61 -64.27
C MET A 1 -34.44 11.63 -62.91
N THR A 2 -33.51 12.55 -62.77
CA THR A 2 -33.09 13.33 -61.57
C THR A 2 -32.78 12.54 -60.29
N GLY A 3 -31.60 12.32 -59.78
CA GLY A 3 -30.42 13.20 -59.75
C GLY A 3 -30.42 14.12 -58.56
N ALA A 4 -29.82 13.65 -57.38
CA ALA A 4 -29.32 14.47 -56.28
C ALA A 4 -28.44 13.53 -55.45
N GLY A 5 -27.16 13.58 -55.35
CA GLY A 5 -26.36 14.72 -54.99
C GLY A 5 -25.93 14.49 -53.51
N VAL A 6 -25.01 13.47 -53.24
CA VAL A 6 -24.37 13.31 -51.94
C VAL A 6 -23.04 14.05 -52.03
N ALA A 7 -22.97 15.21 -51.40
CA ALA A 7 -21.74 15.93 -51.14
C ALA A 7 -20.97 15.25 -49.99
N VAL A 8 -19.83 14.68 -50.33
CA VAL A 8 -18.84 14.14 -49.41
C VAL A 8 -18.08 15.30 -48.78
N CYS A 9 -18.25 15.53 -47.50
CA CYS A 9 -17.30 16.31 -46.71
C CYS A 9 -16.07 15.48 -46.42
N ALA A 10 -15.14 15.47 -47.38
CA ALA A 10 -13.75 15.06 -47.20
C ALA A 10 -12.94 16.33 -46.96
N SER A 11 -12.80 16.74 -45.72
CA SER A 11 -11.78 17.74 -45.30
C SER A 11 -11.80 17.76 -43.77
N LEU A 12 -10.80 17.17 -43.17
CA LEU A 12 -10.21 17.50 -41.85
C LEU A 12 -9.41 16.29 -41.30
N LEU A 13 -8.52 15.75 -42.15
CA LEU A 13 -7.39 14.96 -41.68
C LEU A 13 -6.12 15.70 -42.12
N SER A 14 -5.90 16.84 -41.49
CA SER A 14 -4.62 17.53 -41.61
C SER A 14 -4.30 18.17 -40.26
N ALA A 15 -3.11 17.92 -39.80
CA ALA A 15 -2.47 18.52 -38.64
C ALA A 15 -2.90 17.98 -37.28
N CYS A 16 -2.12 17.04 -36.79
CA CYS A 16 -1.47 17.14 -35.50
C CYS A 16 -0.31 16.15 -35.47
N ALA A 17 0.71 16.37 -36.32
CA ALA A 17 2.06 16.01 -35.96
C ALA A 17 2.50 17.04 -34.89
N GLY A 18 1.94 16.90 -33.69
CA GLY A 18 2.42 17.57 -32.51
C GLY A 18 3.80 17.03 -32.22
N THR A 19 4.83 17.88 -32.28
CA THR A 19 6.07 17.73 -31.55
C THR A 19 5.76 17.05 -30.22
N PRO A 20 6.56 16.06 -29.75
CA PRO A 20 6.44 15.55 -28.40
C PRO A 20 6.62 16.76 -27.48
N GLY A 21 5.49 17.34 -27.03
CA GLY A 21 5.48 18.38 -26.04
C GLY A 21 6.16 17.78 -24.82
N HIS A 22 7.17 18.48 -24.29
CA HIS A 22 7.66 18.23 -22.97
C HIS A 22 6.43 18.13 -22.07
N ALA A 23 6.16 16.96 -21.50
CA ALA A 23 5.12 16.81 -20.49
C ALA A 23 5.46 17.87 -19.44
N GLU A 24 4.61 18.90 -19.30
CA GLU A 24 4.74 19.90 -18.26
C GLU A 24 4.68 19.14 -16.94
N HIS A 25 5.80 19.01 -16.25
CA HIS A 25 5.86 18.40 -14.94
C HIS A 25 4.88 19.17 -14.04
N PRO A 26 3.99 18.47 -13.32
CA PRO A 26 3.07 19.14 -12.43
C PRO A 26 3.86 19.98 -11.42
N PRO A 27 3.40 21.19 -11.04
CA PRO A 27 4.07 21.99 -10.01
C PRO A 27 4.33 21.11 -8.77
N ALA A 28 5.48 21.30 -8.11
CA ALA A 28 5.93 20.47 -6.99
C ALA A 28 4.85 20.25 -5.91
N THR A 29 3.95 21.22 -5.68
CA THR A 29 2.79 21.09 -4.79
C THR A 29 1.84 19.96 -5.20
N ARG A 30 1.67 19.70 -6.48
CA ARG A 30 0.77 18.66 -7.00
C ARG A 30 1.31 17.24 -6.82
N GLN A 31 2.61 17.08 -6.58
CA GLN A 31 3.18 15.74 -6.32
C GLN A 31 2.61 15.14 -5.04
N PHE A 32 2.37 15.95 -4.01
CA PHE A 32 1.73 15.46 -2.78
C PHE A 32 0.25 15.12 -2.97
N ASP A 33 -0.44 15.81 -3.89
CA ASP A 33 -1.84 15.48 -4.21
C ASP A 33 -1.97 14.08 -4.82
N LEU A 34 -0.92 13.60 -5.50
CA LEU A 34 -0.85 12.23 -6.01
C LEU A 34 -0.71 11.16 -4.92
N LEU A 35 -0.35 11.55 -3.70
CA LEU A 35 -0.21 10.66 -2.56
C LEU A 35 -1.44 10.66 -1.64
N ILE A 36 -2.49 11.40 -1.95
CA ILE A 36 -3.72 11.41 -1.15
C ILE A 36 -4.51 10.14 -1.43
N SER A 37 -4.79 9.37 -0.37
CA SER A 37 -5.65 8.21 -0.43
C SER A 37 -7.12 8.63 -0.64
N GLU A 38 -7.76 8.09 -1.65
CA GLU A 38 -9.20 8.28 -1.86
C GLU A 38 -10.04 7.54 -0.81
N GLN A 39 -9.47 6.53 -0.16
CA GLN A 39 -10.17 5.71 0.83
C GLN A 39 -10.38 6.47 2.14
N ASN A 40 -9.35 7.12 2.65
CA ASN A 40 -9.41 7.75 3.97
C ASN A 40 -9.01 9.23 4.01
N GLY A 41 -8.42 9.77 2.93
CA GLY A 41 -8.03 11.18 2.81
C GLY A 41 -6.69 11.53 3.44
N TYR A 42 -5.95 10.56 4.00
CA TYR A 42 -4.56 10.72 4.42
C TYR A 42 -3.61 10.51 3.24
N HIS A 43 -2.37 10.96 3.38
CA HIS A 43 -1.32 10.62 2.42
C HIS A 43 -0.78 9.21 2.71
N TYR A 44 -0.42 8.49 1.66
CA TYR A 44 0.26 7.21 1.74
C TYR A 44 1.75 7.34 1.38
N PRO A 45 2.62 6.45 1.88
CA PRO A 45 4.04 6.47 1.57
C PRO A 45 4.30 6.31 0.05
N PRO A 46 5.20 7.11 -0.56
CA PRO A 46 5.44 7.10 -2.01
C PRO A 46 5.83 5.75 -2.60
N PHE A 47 6.58 4.94 -1.83
CA PHE A 47 7.03 3.62 -2.30
C PHE A 47 5.88 2.66 -2.59
N LEU A 48 4.70 2.88 -1.99
CA LEU A 48 3.51 2.07 -2.28
C LEU A 48 2.96 2.33 -3.69
N ARG A 49 3.32 3.43 -4.33
CA ARG A 49 2.75 3.87 -5.59
C ARG A 49 3.02 2.92 -6.76
N GLU A 50 4.17 2.26 -6.73
CA GLU A 50 4.62 1.32 -7.76
C GLU A 50 4.65 -0.12 -7.25
N GLN A 51 4.17 -0.33 -6.01
CA GLN A 51 4.16 -1.66 -5.46
C GLN A 51 3.01 -2.47 -6.07
N PRO A 52 3.32 -3.58 -6.74
CA PRO A 52 2.28 -4.47 -7.23
C PRO A 52 1.51 -5.08 -6.07
N ALA A 53 0.27 -5.43 -6.32
CA ALA A 53 -0.50 -6.22 -5.37
C ALA A 53 0.20 -7.56 -5.11
N ALA A 54 0.04 -8.10 -3.89
CA ALA A 54 0.50 -9.44 -3.56
C ALA A 54 -0.10 -10.48 -4.52
N PRO A 55 0.55 -11.64 -4.76
CA PRO A 55 0.08 -12.65 -5.71
C PRO A 55 -1.38 -13.06 -5.52
N GLU A 56 -1.84 -13.15 -4.27
CA GLU A 56 -3.23 -13.42 -3.95
C GLU A 56 -4.18 -12.33 -4.49
N ALA A 57 -3.92 -11.07 -4.18
CA ALA A 57 -4.73 -9.95 -4.64
C ALA A 57 -4.69 -9.82 -6.17
N GLN A 58 -3.51 -10.04 -6.80
CA GLN A 58 -3.38 -10.12 -8.25
C GLN A 58 -4.30 -11.20 -8.84
N SER A 59 -4.33 -12.38 -8.22
CA SER A 59 -5.20 -13.48 -8.66
C SER A 59 -6.67 -13.07 -8.68
N TYR A 60 -7.16 -12.42 -7.63
CA TYR A 60 -8.55 -11.97 -7.59
C TYR A 60 -8.86 -10.91 -8.65
N ALA A 61 -7.96 -9.97 -8.88
CA ALA A 61 -8.13 -8.96 -9.93
C ALA A 61 -8.16 -9.59 -11.32
N LEU A 62 -7.26 -10.53 -11.61
CA LEU A 62 -7.20 -11.24 -12.89
C LEU A 62 -8.41 -12.16 -13.09
N ARG A 63 -8.87 -12.86 -12.03
CA ARG A 63 -10.13 -13.63 -12.06
C ARG A 63 -11.32 -12.73 -12.38
N THR A 64 -11.37 -11.52 -11.77
CA THR A 64 -12.41 -10.53 -12.05
C THR A 64 -12.43 -10.14 -13.53
N LEU A 65 -11.26 -9.80 -14.10
CA LEU A 65 -11.16 -9.45 -15.51
C LEU A 65 -11.55 -10.62 -16.42
N SER A 66 -11.10 -11.84 -16.12
CA SER A 66 -11.47 -13.05 -16.84
C SER A 66 -12.98 -13.30 -16.81
N GLU A 67 -13.63 -13.13 -15.64
CA GLU A 67 -15.09 -13.24 -15.55
C GLU A 67 -15.83 -12.21 -16.39
N LEU A 68 -15.25 -11.02 -16.55
CA LEU A 68 -15.80 -9.96 -17.39
C LEU A 68 -15.44 -10.08 -18.87
N GLY A 69 -14.82 -11.20 -19.28
CA GLY A 69 -14.44 -11.48 -20.68
C GLY A 69 -13.30 -10.60 -21.17
N ARG A 70 -12.43 -10.13 -20.24
CA ARG A 70 -11.23 -9.35 -20.56
C ARG A 70 -9.99 -10.21 -20.41
N ASP A 71 -9.13 -10.15 -21.41
CA ASP A 71 -7.83 -10.81 -21.38
C ASP A 71 -6.83 -9.90 -20.68
N ALA A 72 -6.47 -10.26 -19.46
CA ALA A 72 -5.73 -9.37 -18.55
C ALA A 72 -4.22 -9.60 -18.54
N VAL A 73 -3.75 -10.74 -19.05
CA VAL A 73 -2.41 -11.26 -18.76
C VAL A 73 -1.42 -11.09 -19.90
N THR A 74 -1.88 -10.70 -21.10
CA THR A 74 -1.04 -10.55 -22.30
C THR A 74 0.12 -9.54 -22.18
N THR A 75 0.26 -8.85 -21.06
CA THR A 75 1.26 -7.79 -20.86
C THR A 75 2.34 -8.11 -19.82
N MET A 76 2.20 -9.17 -19.00
CA MET A 76 3.23 -9.52 -18.03
C MET A 76 4.45 -10.19 -18.66
N SER A 77 5.65 -9.80 -18.24
CA SER A 77 6.87 -10.50 -18.65
C SER A 77 7.01 -11.86 -17.97
N ALA A 78 7.70 -12.80 -18.63
CA ALA A 78 7.99 -14.12 -18.06
C ALA A 78 8.80 -14.01 -16.73
N GLU A 79 9.68 -13.01 -16.61
CA GLU A 79 10.43 -12.74 -15.40
C GLU A 79 9.51 -12.33 -14.24
N ARG A 80 8.51 -11.47 -14.52
CA ARG A 80 7.53 -11.05 -13.52
C ARG A 80 6.64 -12.21 -13.08
N VAL A 81 6.18 -13.03 -14.00
CA VAL A 81 5.42 -14.27 -13.68
C VAL A 81 6.25 -15.20 -12.80
N ALA A 82 7.54 -15.37 -13.09
CA ALA A 82 8.44 -16.20 -12.27
C ALA A 82 8.64 -15.61 -10.85
N SER A 83 8.78 -14.29 -10.71
CA SER A 83 8.85 -13.63 -9.41
C SER A 83 7.58 -13.85 -8.60
N MET A 84 6.42 -13.61 -9.17
CA MET A 84 5.12 -13.83 -8.53
C MET A 84 4.92 -15.30 -8.11
N ARG A 85 5.38 -16.25 -8.95
CA ARG A 85 5.39 -17.66 -8.59
C ARG A 85 6.24 -17.92 -7.34
N GLY A 86 7.45 -17.36 -7.27
CA GLY A 86 8.32 -17.49 -6.11
C GLY A 86 7.66 -16.96 -4.84
N GLU A 87 7.08 -15.77 -4.91
CA GLU A 87 6.36 -15.13 -3.81
C GLU A 87 5.14 -15.97 -3.35
N ALA A 88 4.30 -16.39 -4.30
CA ALA A 88 3.09 -17.18 -4.02
C ALA A 88 3.41 -18.51 -3.34
N LEU A 89 4.38 -19.27 -3.88
CA LEU A 89 4.76 -20.57 -3.32
C LEU A 89 5.49 -20.45 -1.99
N SER A 90 6.17 -19.34 -1.73
CA SER A 90 6.78 -19.04 -0.43
C SER A 90 5.73 -18.73 0.63
N ALA A 91 4.63 -18.09 0.26
CA ALA A 91 3.53 -17.78 1.18
C ALA A 91 2.73 -19.03 1.55
N SER A 92 2.35 -19.84 0.57
CA SER A 92 1.67 -21.13 0.77
C SER A 92 1.92 -22.07 -0.41
N PRO A 93 2.40 -23.30 -0.15
CA PRO A 93 2.64 -24.26 -1.20
C PRO A 93 1.38 -24.67 -1.99
N LEU A 94 0.23 -24.68 -1.35
CA LEU A 94 -1.03 -25.09 -1.99
C LEU A 94 -1.83 -23.87 -2.48
N TRP A 95 -2.19 -22.97 -1.59
CA TRP A 95 -2.96 -21.77 -1.93
C TRP A 95 -2.22 -20.87 -2.91
N GLY A 96 -0.89 -20.75 -2.78
CA GLY A 96 -0.06 -20.02 -3.74
C GLY A 96 -0.24 -20.52 -5.18
N ARG A 97 -0.45 -21.83 -5.37
CA ARG A 97 -0.75 -22.38 -6.71
C ARG A 97 -2.13 -21.96 -7.22
N THR A 98 -3.14 -21.85 -6.37
CA THR A 98 -4.45 -21.34 -6.80
C THR A 98 -4.38 -19.90 -7.28
N TRP A 99 -3.50 -19.09 -6.68
CA TRP A 99 -3.27 -17.69 -7.08
C TRP A 99 -2.59 -17.60 -8.45
N LEU A 100 -1.89 -18.65 -8.89
CA LEU A 100 -1.22 -18.69 -10.19
C LEU A 100 -2.14 -19.16 -11.34
N ILE A 101 -3.30 -19.75 -11.05
CA ILE A 101 -4.24 -20.25 -12.08
C ILE A 101 -4.61 -19.18 -13.12
N PRO A 102 -4.99 -17.95 -12.76
CA PRO A 102 -5.32 -16.95 -13.77
C PRO A 102 -4.11 -16.48 -14.59
N LEU A 103 -2.88 -16.63 -14.10
CA LEU A 103 -1.65 -16.35 -14.84
C LEU A 103 -1.32 -17.42 -15.88
N ASP A 104 -1.70 -18.67 -15.62
CA ASP A 104 -1.43 -19.80 -16.51
C ASP A 104 -2.26 -19.79 -17.80
N ARG A 105 -3.36 -19.06 -17.81
CA ARG A 105 -4.28 -18.93 -18.95
C ARG A 105 -3.80 -17.97 -20.03
N ALA A 106 -2.69 -17.29 -19.80
CA ALA A 106 -2.13 -16.35 -20.75
C ALA A 106 -0.87 -16.89 -21.41
N ASP A 107 -0.63 -16.46 -22.64
CA ASP A 107 0.54 -16.82 -23.46
C ASP A 107 1.90 -16.33 -22.89
N ALA A 108 1.93 -15.86 -21.64
CA ALA A 108 3.11 -15.27 -20.99
C ALA A 108 4.14 -16.30 -20.50
N GLY A 109 3.90 -17.58 -20.72
CA GLY A 109 4.68 -18.67 -20.14
C GLY A 109 3.93 -19.35 -19.00
N SER A 110 4.03 -20.69 -18.89
CA SER A 110 3.27 -21.44 -17.91
C SER A 110 3.66 -21.06 -16.48
N ALA A 111 2.73 -20.44 -15.74
CA ALA A 111 2.90 -20.16 -14.31
C ALA A 111 2.81 -21.44 -13.47
N LEU A 112 2.13 -22.46 -13.99
CA LEU A 112 1.97 -23.81 -13.42
C LEU A 112 2.51 -24.86 -14.38
N GLY A 113 2.98 -26.00 -13.90
CA GLY A 113 3.57 -27.05 -14.73
C GLY A 113 3.37 -28.47 -14.20
N ALA A 114 3.96 -29.44 -14.89
CA ALA A 114 3.85 -30.85 -14.51
C ALA A 114 4.38 -31.17 -13.10
N ASP A 115 5.37 -30.42 -12.63
CA ASP A 115 5.91 -30.59 -11.29
C ASP A 115 4.93 -30.11 -10.21
N ASP A 116 4.04 -29.16 -10.55
CA ASP A 116 2.99 -28.70 -9.64
C ASP A 116 1.95 -29.79 -9.41
N VAL A 117 1.64 -30.61 -10.44
CA VAL A 117 0.78 -31.79 -10.27
C VAL A 117 1.35 -32.72 -9.21
N LYS A 118 2.64 -33.09 -9.32
CA LYS A 118 3.31 -33.95 -8.32
C LYS A 118 3.30 -33.34 -6.93
N SER A 119 3.59 -32.04 -6.87
CA SER A 119 3.62 -31.32 -5.60
C SER A 119 2.26 -31.31 -4.91
N VAL A 120 1.19 -31.06 -5.66
CA VAL A 120 -0.19 -31.06 -5.13
C VAL A 120 -0.61 -32.47 -4.74
N GLU A 121 -0.38 -33.47 -5.61
CA GLU A 121 -0.68 -34.87 -5.29
C GLU A 121 0.09 -35.37 -4.05
N GLY A 122 1.31 -34.88 -3.83
CA GLY A 122 2.11 -35.16 -2.64
C GLY A 122 1.55 -34.60 -1.33
N LEU A 123 0.59 -33.66 -1.40
CA LEU A 123 -0.12 -33.12 -0.23
C LEU A 123 -1.37 -33.93 0.13
N ARG A 124 -1.72 -34.94 -0.67
CA ARG A 124 -2.86 -35.81 -0.41
C ARG A 124 -2.51 -36.83 0.68
N THR A 125 -3.42 -36.97 1.63
CA THR A 125 -3.32 -37.95 2.72
C THR A 125 -3.85 -39.32 2.30
N GLU A 126 -3.59 -40.35 3.11
CA GLU A 126 -4.18 -41.68 2.94
C GLU A 126 -5.71 -41.67 3.07
N GLY A 127 -6.28 -40.69 3.80
CA GLY A 127 -7.72 -40.51 3.96
C GLY A 127 -8.40 -39.83 2.76
N GLY A 128 -7.65 -39.46 1.73
CA GLY A 128 -8.19 -38.89 0.48
C GLY A 128 -8.29 -37.36 0.46
N TRP A 129 -8.11 -36.63 1.57
CA TRP A 129 -8.11 -35.18 1.60
C TRP A 129 -6.71 -34.61 1.43
N TYR A 130 -6.62 -33.32 1.13
CA TYR A 130 -5.36 -32.59 1.00
C TYR A 130 -5.12 -31.71 2.25
N VAL A 131 -3.84 -31.44 2.52
CA VAL A 131 -3.40 -30.59 3.64
C VAL A 131 -2.39 -29.58 3.12
N ASP A 132 -2.56 -28.30 3.46
CA ASP A 132 -1.53 -27.29 3.21
C ASP A 132 -0.51 -27.34 4.37
N PRO A 133 0.80 -27.54 4.07
CA PRO A 133 1.82 -27.67 5.14
C PRO A 133 2.00 -26.41 5.98
N VAL A 134 1.61 -25.22 5.49
CA VAL A 134 1.71 -23.95 6.21
C VAL A 134 0.52 -23.73 7.13
N LEU A 135 -0.69 -24.04 6.64
CA LEU A 135 -1.92 -23.85 7.41
C LEU A 135 -2.24 -25.02 8.35
N GLY A 136 -1.63 -26.19 8.09
CA GLY A 136 -1.82 -27.37 8.93
C GLY A 136 -3.13 -28.11 8.68
N ASP A 137 -3.46 -29.02 9.61
CA ASP A 137 -4.68 -29.85 9.59
C ASP A 137 -5.66 -29.36 10.68
N ASP A 138 -6.36 -28.27 10.40
CA ASP A 138 -7.31 -27.64 11.32
C ASP A 138 -8.72 -28.29 11.28
N GLY A 139 -8.77 -29.61 11.18
CA GLY A 139 -10.02 -30.35 11.15
C GLY A 139 -10.73 -30.29 9.80
N ASP A 140 -12.04 -30.59 9.79
CA ASP A 140 -12.79 -30.74 8.53
C ASP A 140 -12.84 -29.45 7.71
N ALA A 141 -12.92 -28.29 8.32
CA ALA A 141 -12.94 -27.00 7.62
C ALA A 141 -11.61 -26.76 6.86
N GLY A 142 -10.47 -26.92 7.52
CA GLY A 142 -9.15 -26.77 6.92
C GLY A 142 -8.92 -27.80 5.80
N ARG A 143 -9.30 -29.06 6.03
CA ARG A 143 -9.23 -30.15 5.05
C ARG A 143 -10.09 -29.87 3.82
N LEU A 144 -11.32 -29.37 3.98
CA LEU A 144 -12.21 -29.02 2.89
C LEU A 144 -11.63 -27.88 2.05
N GLY A 145 -11.15 -26.81 2.68
CA GLY A 145 -10.52 -25.68 1.99
C GLY A 145 -9.29 -26.13 1.21
N ALA A 146 -8.37 -26.87 1.83
CA ALA A 146 -7.17 -27.41 1.17
C ALA A 146 -7.52 -28.38 0.03
N THR A 147 -8.54 -29.23 0.21
CA THR A 147 -8.98 -30.16 -0.84
C THR A 147 -9.58 -29.41 -2.03
N TRP A 148 -10.43 -28.41 -1.77
CA TRP A 148 -10.95 -27.54 -2.83
C TRP A 148 -9.81 -26.84 -3.59
N ALA A 149 -8.85 -26.23 -2.90
CA ALA A 149 -7.69 -25.58 -3.52
C ALA A 149 -6.87 -26.57 -4.38
N ALA A 150 -6.61 -27.77 -3.88
CA ALA A 150 -5.89 -28.82 -4.62
C ALA A 150 -6.62 -29.22 -5.90
N LEU A 151 -7.93 -29.46 -5.81
CA LEU A 151 -8.76 -29.82 -6.96
C LEU A 151 -8.85 -28.70 -7.99
N ASP A 152 -8.90 -27.42 -7.56
CA ASP A 152 -8.89 -26.26 -8.48
C ASP A 152 -7.59 -26.22 -9.29
N VAL A 153 -6.42 -26.41 -8.63
CA VAL A 153 -5.12 -26.49 -9.30
C VAL A 153 -5.04 -27.70 -10.26
N LEU A 154 -5.43 -28.89 -9.80
CA LEU A 154 -5.41 -30.10 -10.64
C LEU A 154 -6.32 -29.93 -11.87
N ARG A 155 -7.52 -29.38 -11.69
CA ARG A 155 -8.45 -29.11 -12.81
C ARG A 155 -7.87 -28.09 -13.80
N ALA A 156 -7.22 -27.02 -13.31
CA ALA A 156 -6.54 -26.04 -14.15
C ALA A 156 -5.43 -26.69 -15.01
N LEU A 157 -4.74 -27.69 -14.46
CA LEU A 157 -3.69 -28.47 -15.14
C LEU A 157 -4.24 -29.65 -15.97
N GLY A 158 -5.56 -29.73 -16.18
CA GLY A 158 -6.21 -30.79 -16.97
C GLY A 158 -6.17 -32.17 -16.30
N ARG A 159 -6.05 -32.22 -14.97
CA ARG A 159 -6.04 -33.44 -14.17
C ARG A 159 -7.34 -33.59 -13.40
N GLN A 160 -7.74 -34.83 -13.19
CA GLN A 160 -8.84 -35.15 -12.28
C GLN A 160 -8.30 -35.53 -10.91
N GLY A 161 -9.06 -35.22 -9.86
CA GLY A 161 -8.75 -35.66 -8.51
C GLY A 161 -8.89 -37.17 -8.33
N SER A 162 -8.30 -37.71 -7.27
CA SER A 162 -8.39 -39.14 -6.94
C SER A 162 -9.82 -39.56 -6.60
N PRO A 163 -10.23 -40.82 -6.97
CA PRO A 163 -11.48 -41.41 -6.51
C PRO A 163 -11.64 -41.38 -4.97
N ASP A 164 -10.57 -41.66 -4.23
CA ASP A 164 -10.60 -41.64 -2.76
C ASP A 164 -11.01 -40.25 -2.21
N THR A 165 -10.58 -39.18 -2.88
CA THR A 165 -10.99 -37.81 -2.53
C THR A 165 -12.51 -37.63 -2.73
N GLY A 166 -13.06 -38.21 -3.81
CA GLY A 166 -14.50 -38.21 -4.06
C GLY A 166 -15.27 -38.98 -2.99
N ASP A 167 -14.74 -40.15 -2.55
CA ASP A 167 -15.36 -40.95 -1.49
C ASP A 167 -15.36 -40.19 -0.15
N TRP A 168 -14.25 -39.56 0.20
CA TRP A 168 -14.17 -38.75 1.38
C TRP A 168 -15.17 -37.56 1.34
N LEU A 169 -15.22 -36.80 0.25
CA LEU A 169 -16.17 -35.68 0.12
C LEU A 169 -17.62 -36.14 0.25
N ARG A 170 -17.98 -37.29 -0.37
CA ARG A 170 -19.33 -37.85 -0.23
C ARG A 170 -19.69 -38.24 1.19
N SER A 171 -18.70 -38.72 1.97
CA SER A 171 -18.93 -39.07 3.38
C SER A 171 -19.31 -37.85 4.23
N LEU A 172 -18.90 -36.64 3.81
CA LEU A 172 -19.16 -35.38 4.51
C LEU A 172 -20.57 -34.80 4.24
N VAL A 173 -21.23 -35.22 3.16
CA VAL A 173 -22.54 -34.65 2.73
C VAL A 173 -23.65 -34.83 3.75
N ALA A 174 -23.64 -35.92 4.51
CA ALA A 174 -24.71 -36.25 5.46
C ALA A 174 -24.68 -35.39 6.74
N THR A 175 -23.57 -34.69 6.99
CA THR A 175 -23.38 -33.88 8.21
C THR A 175 -23.71 -32.41 7.91
N PRO A 176 -24.63 -31.78 8.66
CA PRO A 176 -24.88 -30.34 8.54
C PRO A 176 -23.59 -29.55 8.81
N ARG A 177 -23.33 -28.55 7.97
CA ARG A 177 -22.10 -27.74 8.00
C ARG A 177 -22.41 -26.26 7.91
N PRO A 178 -21.52 -25.37 8.39
CA PRO A 178 -21.57 -23.95 8.12
C PRO A 178 -21.59 -23.64 6.62
N LEU A 179 -21.96 -22.42 6.26
CA LEU A 179 -22.15 -21.99 4.88
C LEU A 179 -20.86 -22.08 4.06
N ASP A 180 -19.76 -21.62 4.62
CA ASP A 180 -18.42 -21.65 4.01
C ASP A 180 -17.91 -23.06 3.75
N GLU A 181 -18.04 -23.97 4.73
CA GLU A 181 -17.68 -25.38 4.55
C GLU A 181 -18.58 -26.07 3.49
N SER A 182 -19.86 -25.73 3.49
CA SER A 182 -20.81 -26.25 2.49
C SER A 182 -20.47 -25.76 1.08
N ALA A 183 -20.01 -24.51 0.94
CA ALA A 183 -19.56 -23.94 -0.32
C ALA A 183 -18.28 -24.64 -0.82
N ALA A 184 -17.30 -24.86 0.07
CA ALA A 184 -16.10 -25.59 -0.25
C ALA A 184 -16.40 -27.03 -0.67
N LEU A 185 -17.29 -27.74 0.05
CA LEU A 185 -17.73 -29.09 -0.27
C LEU A 185 -18.44 -29.16 -1.62
N ALA A 186 -19.39 -28.27 -1.87
CA ALA A 186 -20.15 -28.21 -3.13
C ALA A 186 -19.21 -27.91 -4.32
N SER A 187 -18.29 -26.98 -4.16
CA SER A 187 -17.29 -26.61 -5.16
C SER A 187 -16.32 -27.75 -5.45
N ALA A 188 -15.83 -28.44 -4.41
CA ALA A 188 -14.93 -29.59 -4.54
C ALA A 188 -15.61 -30.77 -5.27
N LEU A 189 -16.86 -31.10 -4.94
CA LEU A 189 -17.64 -32.12 -5.66
C LEU A 189 -17.81 -31.74 -7.13
N ARG A 190 -18.12 -30.49 -7.46
CA ARG A 190 -18.24 -30.01 -8.84
C ARG A 190 -16.91 -30.11 -9.61
N LEU A 191 -15.78 -29.83 -8.99
CA LEU A 191 -14.45 -29.97 -9.62
C LEU A 191 -14.13 -31.43 -9.97
N LEU A 192 -14.71 -32.39 -9.26
CA LEU A 192 -14.62 -33.84 -9.54
C LEU A 192 -15.70 -34.34 -10.49
N ASP A 193 -16.52 -33.45 -11.06
CA ASP A 193 -17.69 -33.81 -11.88
C ASP A 193 -18.68 -34.76 -11.13
N GLN A 194 -18.73 -34.66 -9.78
CA GLN A 194 -19.61 -35.43 -8.92
C GLN A 194 -20.96 -34.71 -8.73
N PRO A 195 -22.07 -35.45 -8.56
CA PRO A 195 -23.36 -34.84 -8.25
C PRO A 195 -23.31 -34.08 -6.92
N VAL A 196 -23.74 -32.82 -6.94
CA VAL A 196 -23.86 -32.01 -5.72
C VAL A 196 -25.28 -32.16 -5.15
N PRO A 197 -25.45 -32.71 -3.93
CA PRO A 197 -26.77 -32.91 -3.35
C PRO A 197 -27.52 -31.59 -3.09
N ALA A 198 -28.79 -31.56 -3.47
CA ALA A 198 -29.65 -30.39 -3.30
C ALA A 198 -29.82 -29.97 -1.80
N THR A 199 -29.54 -30.87 -0.87
CA THR A 199 -29.55 -30.62 0.57
C THR A 199 -28.47 -29.62 1.01
N LEU A 200 -27.32 -29.54 0.28
CA LEU A 200 -26.30 -28.53 0.55
C LEU A 200 -26.77 -27.11 0.22
N ALA A 201 -27.82 -26.94 -0.58
CA ALA A 201 -28.38 -25.63 -0.93
C ALA A 201 -29.51 -25.16 0.02
N ALA A 202 -29.71 -25.82 1.16
CA ALA A 202 -30.76 -25.49 2.13
C ALA A 202 -30.34 -24.34 3.07
N PHE A 203 -29.79 -23.25 2.50
CA PHE A 203 -29.46 -22.02 3.22
C PHE A 203 -30.42 -20.90 2.85
N ASP A 204 -30.74 -20.06 3.84
CA ASP A 204 -31.51 -18.85 3.59
C ASP A 204 -30.66 -17.85 2.77
N THR A 205 -31.34 -17.13 1.88
CA THR A 205 -30.70 -16.05 1.12
C THR A 205 -30.13 -14.99 2.06
N PRO A 206 -28.84 -14.63 1.98
CA PRO A 206 -28.25 -13.58 2.80
C PRO A 206 -28.97 -12.24 2.62
N ARG A 207 -29.34 -11.61 3.74
CA ARG A 207 -30.07 -10.33 3.71
C ARG A 207 -29.13 -9.19 3.34
N THR A 208 -29.58 -8.30 2.47
CA THR A 208 -28.83 -7.12 2.00
C THR A 208 -29.49 -5.79 2.39
N SER A 209 -30.72 -5.82 2.92
CA SER A 209 -31.48 -4.60 3.23
C SER A 209 -30.81 -3.69 4.27
N ASP A 210 -29.91 -4.23 5.07
CA ASP A 210 -29.17 -3.53 6.12
C ASP A 210 -27.72 -3.16 5.72
N TRP A 211 -27.30 -3.41 4.48
CA TRP A 211 -25.91 -3.21 4.02
C TRP A 211 -25.34 -1.84 4.40
N VAL A 212 -26.11 -0.76 4.17
CA VAL A 212 -25.62 0.62 4.40
C VAL A 212 -25.35 0.88 5.88
N THR A 213 -26.06 0.20 6.78
CA THR A 213 -25.96 0.38 8.24
C THR A 213 -24.94 -0.54 8.88
N LEU A 214 -24.46 -1.57 8.15
CA LEU A 214 -23.46 -2.50 8.67
C LEU A 214 -22.09 -1.83 8.86
N PRO A 215 -21.36 -2.15 9.93
CA PRO A 215 -19.94 -1.80 10.06
C PRO A 215 -19.10 -2.37 8.90
N PRO A 216 -17.96 -1.76 8.53
CA PRO A 216 -17.14 -2.23 7.42
C PRO A 216 -16.76 -3.71 7.47
N GLY A 217 -16.33 -4.24 8.62
CA GLY A 217 -16.00 -5.67 8.79
C GLY A 217 -17.20 -6.57 8.50
N SER A 218 -18.36 -6.25 9.06
CA SER A 218 -19.59 -7.01 8.83
C SER A 218 -20.08 -6.93 7.37
N ARG A 219 -19.72 -5.89 6.61
CA ARG A 219 -19.99 -5.82 5.18
C ARG A 219 -19.17 -6.85 4.40
N THR A 220 -17.88 -6.98 4.73
CA THR A 220 -17.01 -7.99 4.13
C THR A 220 -17.50 -9.40 4.41
N GLU A 221 -17.83 -9.71 5.67
CA GLU A 221 -18.42 -11.00 6.06
C GLU A 221 -19.73 -11.28 5.29
N ARG A 222 -20.62 -10.31 5.21
CA ARG A 222 -21.90 -10.46 4.48
C ARG A 222 -21.69 -10.69 2.98
N LEU A 223 -20.71 -10.04 2.37
CA LEU A 223 -20.38 -10.24 0.97
C LEU A 223 -19.81 -11.65 0.75
N LEU A 224 -18.92 -12.09 1.62
CA LEU A 224 -18.34 -13.44 1.57
C LEU A 224 -19.42 -14.52 1.76
N ASP A 225 -20.32 -14.35 2.73
CA ASP A 225 -21.48 -15.26 2.91
C ASP A 225 -22.34 -15.33 1.65
N THR A 226 -22.59 -14.17 1.02
CA THR A 226 -23.38 -14.14 -0.22
C THR A 226 -22.66 -14.83 -1.36
N TYR A 227 -21.35 -14.66 -1.47
CA TYR A 227 -20.53 -15.36 -2.45
C TYR A 227 -20.58 -16.87 -2.22
N HIS A 228 -20.41 -17.35 -1.00
CA HIS A 228 -20.54 -18.77 -0.64
C HIS A 228 -21.93 -19.33 -0.96
N TYR A 229 -22.98 -18.59 -0.65
CA TYR A 229 -24.34 -18.95 -1.04
C TYR A 229 -24.48 -19.11 -2.55
N VAL A 230 -23.94 -18.18 -3.33
CA VAL A 230 -23.95 -18.24 -4.80
C VAL A 230 -23.22 -19.48 -5.32
N LEU A 231 -22.03 -19.78 -4.82
CA LEU A 231 -21.25 -20.95 -5.21
C LEU A 231 -22.05 -22.25 -5.00
N ILE A 232 -22.76 -22.37 -3.89
CA ILE A 232 -23.61 -23.54 -3.61
C ILE A 232 -24.77 -23.62 -4.60
N GLN A 233 -25.50 -22.51 -4.83
CA GLN A 233 -26.63 -22.50 -5.75
C GLN A 233 -26.19 -22.87 -7.18
N GLU A 234 -25.07 -22.33 -7.64
CA GLU A 234 -24.49 -22.69 -8.94
C GLU A 234 -24.07 -24.17 -9.01
N ALA A 235 -23.47 -24.70 -7.92
CA ALA A 235 -23.04 -26.08 -7.87
C ALA A 235 -24.20 -27.07 -7.97
N VAL A 236 -25.38 -26.73 -7.42
CA VAL A 236 -26.60 -27.53 -7.54
C VAL A 236 -27.43 -27.20 -8.79
N GLY A 237 -26.94 -26.32 -9.67
CA GLY A 237 -27.62 -25.89 -10.89
C GLY A 237 -28.84 -24.99 -10.68
N ARG A 238 -28.91 -24.27 -9.55
CA ARG A 238 -29.98 -23.34 -9.25
C ARG A 238 -29.53 -21.91 -9.48
N ARG A 239 -30.45 -21.05 -9.90
CA ARG A 239 -30.22 -19.62 -9.94
C ARG A 239 -30.35 -19.05 -8.50
N PRO A 240 -29.37 -18.28 -8.00
CA PRO A 240 -29.47 -17.66 -6.69
C PRO A 240 -30.60 -16.60 -6.68
N ASP A 241 -31.37 -16.60 -5.59
CA ASP A 241 -32.39 -15.56 -5.34
C ASP A 241 -31.72 -14.39 -4.62
N LEU A 242 -31.37 -13.35 -5.37
CA LEU A 242 -30.63 -12.18 -4.86
C LEU A 242 -31.31 -10.88 -5.25
N ASP A 243 -31.32 -9.92 -4.34
CA ASP A 243 -31.70 -8.53 -4.68
C ASP A 243 -30.60 -7.85 -5.51
N ARG A 244 -30.67 -8.09 -6.81
CA ARG A 244 -29.72 -7.55 -7.78
C ARG A 244 -29.53 -6.02 -7.64
N ARG A 245 -30.61 -5.27 -7.41
CA ARG A 245 -30.55 -3.79 -7.37
C ARG A 245 -29.70 -3.30 -6.20
N THR A 246 -29.85 -3.93 -5.05
CA THR A 246 -29.05 -3.61 -3.86
C THR A 246 -27.58 -3.91 -4.10
N TRP A 247 -27.24 -5.07 -4.68
CA TRP A 247 -25.85 -5.41 -4.99
C TRP A 247 -25.23 -4.52 -6.09
N GLU A 248 -26.02 -4.09 -7.07
CA GLU A 248 -25.58 -3.08 -8.05
C GLU A 248 -25.32 -1.71 -7.40
N ALA A 249 -26.07 -1.32 -6.37
CA ALA A 249 -25.79 -0.12 -5.59
C ALA A 249 -24.49 -0.26 -4.79
N VAL A 250 -24.26 -1.40 -4.13
CA VAL A 250 -23.02 -1.71 -3.43
C VAL A 250 -21.81 -1.58 -4.38
N LEU A 251 -21.90 -2.13 -5.59
CA LEU A 251 -20.83 -1.99 -6.58
C LEU A 251 -20.59 -0.53 -6.96
N ARG A 252 -21.63 0.24 -7.18
CA ARG A 252 -21.52 1.65 -7.58
C ARG A 252 -20.84 2.51 -6.51
N GLU A 253 -21.09 2.21 -5.24
CA GLU A 253 -20.47 2.91 -4.11
C GLU A 253 -19.06 2.40 -3.81
N GLY A 254 -18.83 1.10 -3.97
CA GLY A 254 -17.59 0.43 -3.55
C GLY A 254 -16.59 0.13 -4.66
N ALA A 255 -16.91 0.35 -5.94
CA ALA A 255 -16.06 -0.06 -7.05
C ALA A 255 -14.61 0.45 -6.96
N VAL A 256 -14.38 1.61 -6.35
CA VAL A 256 -13.06 2.24 -6.20
C VAL A 256 -12.36 1.83 -4.90
N THR A 257 -13.10 1.48 -3.86
CA THR A 257 -12.56 1.29 -2.50
C THR A 257 -12.47 -0.16 -2.03
N LEU A 258 -13.16 -1.09 -2.70
CA LEU A 258 -13.11 -2.51 -2.35
C LEU A 258 -11.73 -3.12 -2.65
N SER A 259 -11.26 -4.05 -1.82
CA SER A 259 -10.13 -4.91 -2.15
C SER A 259 -10.38 -5.69 -3.43
N PHE A 260 -9.35 -6.18 -4.10
CA PHE A 260 -9.53 -7.02 -5.29
C PHE A 260 -10.31 -8.30 -4.99
N GLU A 261 -10.11 -8.87 -3.81
CA GLU A 261 -10.87 -10.03 -3.33
C GLU A 261 -12.37 -9.71 -3.21
N ASN A 262 -12.73 -8.66 -2.48
CA ASN A 262 -14.12 -8.25 -2.33
C ASN A 262 -14.75 -7.82 -3.66
N LEU A 263 -13.96 -7.23 -4.55
CA LEU A 263 -14.41 -6.87 -5.89
C LEU A 263 -14.73 -8.11 -6.72
N TYR A 264 -13.89 -9.14 -6.64
CA TYR A 264 -14.13 -10.44 -7.28
C TYR A 264 -15.41 -11.08 -6.78
N TYR A 265 -15.60 -11.19 -5.46
CA TYR A 265 -16.81 -11.74 -4.87
C TYR A 265 -18.06 -11.00 -5.34
N LEU A 266 -18.02 -9.67 -5.32
CA LEU A 266 -19.16 -8.84 -5.74
C LEU A 266 -19.48 -8.98 -7.23
N VAL A 267 -18.47 -9.03 -8.09
CA VAL A 267 -18.66 -9.25 -9.53
C VAL A 267 -19.27 -10.63 -9.79
N HIS A 268 -18.78 -11.67 -9.14
CA HIS A 268 -19.32 -13.01 -9.24
C HIS A 268 -20.79 -13.08 -8.80
N VAL A 269 -21.12 -12.51 -7.63
CA VAL A 269 -22.50 -12.41 -7.11
C VAL A 269 -23.41 -11.68 -8.10
N LEU A 270 -22.98 -10.56 -8.66
CA LEU A 270 -23.77 -9.79 -9.63
C LEU A 270 -23.97 -10.52 -10.96
N LYS A 271 -22.96 -11.24 -11.43
CA LYS A 271 -23.11 -12.09 -12.65
C LYS A 271 -24.12 -13.21 -12.44
N ALA A 272 -24.03 -13.91 -11.32
CA ALA A 272 -24.98 -14.95 -10.94
C ALA A 272 -26.41 -14.40 -10.80
N ALA A 273 -26.56 -13.16 -10.30
CA ALA A 273 -27.84 -12.45 -10.24
C ALA A 273 -28.35 -11.98 -11.62
N GLY A 274 -27.53 -12.06 -12.68
CA GLY A 274 -27.88 -11.67 -14.04
C GLY A 274 -27.80 -10.15 -14.31
N SER A 275 -26.84 -9.46 -13.69
CA SER A 275 -26.57 -8.05 -13.96
C SER A 275 -26.03 -7.84 -15.39
N PRO A 276 -26.45 -6.77 -16.07
CA PRO A 276 -26.00 -6.49 -17.44
C PRO A 276 -24.53 -6.03 -17.46
N ALA A 277 -23.82 -6.30 -18.56
CA ALA A 277 -22.40 -5.96 -18.71
C ALA A 277 -22.07 -4.47 -18.46
N SER A 278 -23.03 -3.57 -18.69
CA SER A 278 -22.85 -2.12 -18.44
C SER A 278 -22.60 -1.78 -16.99
N VAL A 279 -23.06 -2.61 -16.04
CA VAL A 279 -22.87 -2.42 -14.59
C VAL A 279 -21.40 -2.55 -14.21
N PHE A 280 -20.63 -3.36 -14.96
CA PHE A 280 -19.23 -3.66 -14.65
C PHE A 280 -18.21 -2.69 -15.28
N ARG A 281 -18.66 -1.71 -16.08
CA ARG A 281 -17.74 -0.72 -16.70
C ARG A 281 -16.83 0.00 -15.71
N PRO A 282 -17.31 0.46 -14.53
CA PRO A 282 -16.44 1.09 -13.54
C PRO A 282 -15.36 0.16 -13.00
N VAL A 283 -15.67 -1.13 -12.85
CA VAL A 283 -14.70 -2.16 -12.41
C VAL A 283 -13.59 -2.32 -13.43
N VAL A 284 -13.96 -2.49 -14.71
CA VAL A 284 -12.98 -2.63 -15.80
C VAL A 284 -12.10 -1.38 -15.87
N GLY A 285 -12.71 -0.19 -15.87
CA GLY A 285 -11.95 1.07 -15.92
C GLY A 285 -10.98 1.23 -14.75
N ARG A 286 -11.39 0.83 -13.53
CA ARG A 286 -10.51 0.81 -12.38
C ARG A 286 -9.33 -0.13 -12.58
N LEU A 287 -9.57 -1.41 -12.89
CA LEU A 287 -8.52 -2.41 -13.04
C LEU A 287 -7.56 -2.06 -14.20
N GLU A 288 -8.05 -1.42 -15.26
CA GLU A 288 -7.21 -0.90 -16.34
C GLU A 288 -6.35 0.29 -15.88
N ASN A 289 -6.88 1.19 -15.04
CA ASN A 289 -6.15 2.33 -14.47
C ASN A 289 -5.14 1.92 -13.39
N ASP A 290 -5.40 0.81 -12.69
CA ASP A 290 -4.51 0.28 -11.66
C ASP A 290 -3.37 -0.57 -12.24
N ARG A 291 -3.29 -0.72 -13.56
CA ARG A 291 -2.24 -1.49 -14.21
C ARG A 291 -0.91 -0.74 -14.20
N LEU A 292 0.15 -1.44 -13.78
CA LEU A 292 1.53 -0.98 -13.84
C LEU A 292 2.17 -1.32 -15.19
N ASP A 293 3.32 -0.72 -15.49
CA ASP A 293 4.05 -0.89 -16.76
C ASP A 293 4.52 -2.35 -16.97
N ASP A 294 4.76 -3.10 -15.89
CA ASP A 294 5.13 -4.52 -15.93
C ASP A 294 3.92 -5.47 -16.13
N GLY A 295 2.73 -4.91 -16.29
CA GLY A 295 1.46 -5.63 -16.48
C GLY A 295 0.80 -6.11 -15.19
N THR A 296 1.41 -5.94 -14.03
CA THR A 296 0.77 -6.19 -12.75
C THR A 296 -0.26 -5.12 -12.41
N LEU A 297 -1.04 -5.34 -11.38
CA LEU A 297 -2.01 -4.39 -10.87
C LEU A 297 -1.55 -3.84 -9.52
N ARG A 298 -1.81 -2.59 -9.26
CA ARG A 298 -1.55 -1.98 -7.95
C ARG A 298 -2.51 -2.54 -6.93
N ASP A 299 -2.03 -2.71 -5.69
CA ASP A 299 -2.93 -3.06 -4.59
C ASP A 299 -3.68 -1.81 -4.10
N PRO A 300 -5.01 -1.73 -4.29
CA PRO A 300 -5.78 -0.59 -3.81
C PRO A 300 -5.76 -0.46 -2.28
N GLN A 301 -5.45 -1.53 -1.56
CA GLN A 301 -5.27 -1.51 -0.10
C GLN A 301 -3.93 -0.88 0.32
N ALA A 302 -2.91 -0.96 -0.53
CA ALA A 302 -1.62 -0.31 -0.30
C ALA A 302 -1.73 1.22 -0.29
N TYR A 303 -2.79 1.77 -0.90
CA TYR A 303 -3.05 3.22 -0.95
C TYR A 303 -3.87 3.73 0.24
N VAL A 304 -3.96 2.98 1.32
CA VAL A 304 -4.51 3.51 2.56
C VAL A 304 -3.48 4.46 3.17
N GLY A 305 -3.83 5.74 3.20
CA GLY A 305 -3.00 6.74 3.83
C GLY A 305 -2.97 6.57 5.35
N ASN A 306 -1.95 7.12 5.98
CA ASN A 306 -1.80 7.07 7.43
C ASN A 306 -1.36 8.43 8.00
N PRO A 307 -1.54 8.67 9.31
CA PRO A 307 -1.16 9.92 9.96
C PRO A 307 0.32 10.25 9.82
N ASP A 308 1.20 9.25 9.85
CA ASP A 308 2.65 9.44 9.78
C ASP A 308 3.10 9.99 8.41
N ALA A 309 2.68 9.36 7.31
CA ALA A 309 2.98 9.85 5.97
C ALA A 309 2.41 11.26 5.75
N SER A 310 1.17 11.52 6.22
CA SER A 310 0.56 12.85 6.13
C SER A 310 1.32 13.89 6.94
N LEU A 311 1.82 13.54 8.12
CA LEU A 311 2.63 14.44 8.94
C LEU A 311 3.94 14.82 8.24
N PHE A 312 4.62 13.86 7.59
CA PHE A 312 5.81 14.19 6.80
C PHE A 312 5.48 15.09 5.61
N VAL A 313 4.36 14.89 4.92
CA VAL A 313 3.92 15.79 3.85
C VAL A 313 3.68 17.21 4.38
N GLU A 314 2.99 17.37 5.51
CA GLU A 314 2.76 18.70 6.10
C GLU A 314 4.06 19.34 6.59
N ARG A 315 5.01 18.59 7.14
CA ARG A 315 6.37 19.05 7.46
C ARG A 315 7.12 19.55 6.23
N LEU A 316 7.02 18.82 5.11
CA LEU A 316 7.61 19.21 3.83
C LEU A 316 6.97 20.49 3.29
N ARG A 317 5.65 20.60 3.33
CA ARG A 317 4.93 21.83 2.98
C ARG A 317 5.36 23.01 3.85
N ALA A 318 5.53 22.80 5.16
CA ALA A 318 6.04 23.83 6.07
C ALA A 318 7.45 24.30 5.71
N ILE A 319 8.37 23.38 5.40
CA ILE A 319 9.73 23.71 4.95
C ILE A 319 9.69 24.53 3.66
N ALA A 320 8.88 24.14 2.68
CA ALA A 320 8.74 24.84 1.40
C ALA A 320 7.93 26.15 1.50
N GLY A 321 7.31 26.43 2.65
CA GLY A 321 6.41 27.57 2.82
C GLY A 321 5.11 27.47 2.04
N TRP A 322 4.64 26.26 1.76
CA TRP A 322 3.39 25.99 1.07
C TRP A 322 2.19 25.96 2.02
N PRO A 323 0.95 26.11 1.50
CA PRO A 323 -0.25 26.00 2.34
C PRO A 323 -0.32 24.66 3.04
N LEU A 324 -0.68 24.68 4.31
CA LEU A 324 -0.87 23.50 5.16
C LEU A 324 -2.35 23.09 5.18
N GLY A 325 -2.62 21.84 5.52
CA GLY A 325 -3.95 21.36 5.83
C GLY A 325 -4.87 21.28 4.62
N ASP A 326 -4.64 20.31 3.73
CA ASP A 326 -5.61 20.01 2.67
C ASP A 326 -6.99 19.70 3.27
N ARG A 327 -8.07 20.12 2.58
CA ARG A 327 -9.45 19.94 3.06
C ARG A 327 -9.81 18.47 3.29
N ARG A 328 -9.29 17.55 2.45
CA ARG A 328 -9.54 16.10 2.56
C ARG A 328 -8.86 15.57 3.82
N LEU A 329 -7.63 15.99 4.07
CA LEU A 329 -6.86 15.62 5.26
C LEU A 329 -7.55 16.09 6.55
N VAL A 330 -7.97 17.36 6.61
CA VAL A 330 -8.70 17.89 7.78
C VAL A 330 -10.00 17.14 8.01
N ALA A 331 -10.76 16.86 6.94
CA ALA A 331 -11.99 16.07 7.04
C ALA A 331 -11.72 14.62 7.48
N ALA A 332 -10.57 14.03 7.14
CA ALA A 332 -10.16 12.71 7.60
C ALA A 332 -9.89 12.72 9.11
N LEU A 333 -9.11 13.68 9.59
CA LEU A 333 -8.83 13.88 11.01
C LEU A 333 -10.12 14.04 11.84
N ASP A 334 -11.08 14.84 11.33
CA ASP A 334 -12.37 15.06 11.99
C ASP A 334 -13.27 13.80 12.01
N ARG A 335 -13.17 12.93 10.99
CA ARG A 335 -13.90 11.66 10.99
C ARG A 335 -13.35 10.69 12.03
N GLU A 336 -12.03 10.56 12.11
CA GLU A 336 -11.40 9.67 13.09
C GLU A 336 -11.63 10.08 14.53
N GLU A 337 -11.57 11.38 14.82
CA GLU A 337 -11.88 11.88 16.16
C GLU A 337 -13.32 11.50 16.60
N ARG A 338 -14.26 11.65 15.68
CA ARG A 338 -15.67 11.25 15.95
C ARG A 338 -15.85 9.75 16.08
N SER A 339 -15.06 8.94 15.41
CA SER A 339 -15.15 7.47 15.49
C SER A 339 -14.53 6.90 16.76
N GLY A 340 -13.73 7.69 17.50
CA GLY A 340 -13.03 7.23 18.70
C GLY A 340 -11.97 6.16 18.42
N THR A 341 -11.46 6.09 17.18
CA THR A 341 -10.43 5.10 16.77
C THR A 341 -9.18 5.28 17.60
N VAL A 342 -8.80 4.28 18.38
CA VAL A 342 -7.64 4.27 19.25
C VAL A 342 -6.52 3.50 18.54
N GLY A 343 -5.54 4.22 17.99
CA GLY A 343 -4.29 3.63 17.47
C GLY A 343 -3.27 3.34 18.58
N ASP A 344 -2.11 2.78 18.20
CA ASP A 344 -0.98 2.65 19.12
C ASP A 344 -0.43 4.04 19.55
N VAL A 345 0.56 4.03 20.47
CA VAL A 345 1.14 5.28 21.00
C VAL A 345 1.74 6.14 19.90
N THR A 346 2.45 5.55 18.94
CA THR A 346 3.12 6.27 17.85
C THR A 346 2.08 6.92 16.93
N GLU A 347 1.06 6.17 16.56
CA GLU A 347 -0.03 6.68 15.70
C GLU A 347 -0.80 7.82 16.39
N ARG A 348 -1.06 7.71 17.69
CA ARG A 348 -1.71 8.78 18.46
C ARG A 348 -0.89 10.06 18.50
N LEU A 349 0.43 9.96 18.70
CA LEU A 349 1.32 11.10 18.68
C LEU A 349 1.39 11.74 17.29
N SER A 350 1.60 10.94 16.25
CA SER A 350 1.64 11.44 14.86
C SER A 350 0.32 12.10 14.45
N ARG A 351 -0.82 11.59 14.91
CA ARG A 351 -2.15 12.17 14.64
C ARG A 351 -2.33 13.53 15.34
N ALA A 352 -1.91 13.63 16.60
CA ALA A 352 -1.98 14.89 17.35
C ALA A 352 -1.06 15.95 16.74
N ALA A 353 0.18 15.58 16.39
CA ALA A 353 1.13 16.43 15.70
C ALA A 353 0.57 16.90 14.34
N LEU A 354 0.05 15.95 13.54
CA LEU A 354 -0.55 16.24 12.24
C LEU A 354 -1.71 17.22 12.34
N ARG A 355 -2.63 17.02 13.29
CA ARG A 355 -3.75 17.95 13.50
C ARG A 355 -3.26 19.37 13.76
N ARG A 356 -2.29 19.53 14.68
CA ARG A 356 -1.76 20.84 15.00
C ARG A 356 -1.04 21.50 13.82
N VAL A 357 -0.19 20.75 13.13
CA VAL A 357 0.54 21.25 11.95
C VAL A 357 -0.45 21.61 10.83
N ALA A 358 -1.36 20.73 10.48
CA ALA A 358 -2.31 20.93 9.37
C ALA A 358 -3.30 22.07 9.63
N THR A 359 -3.69 22.33 10.87
CA THR A 359 -4.63 23.42 11.19
C THR A 359 -3.95 24.75 11.50
N GLY A 360 -2.61 24.77 11.60
CA GLY A 360 -1.86 25.97 11.98
C GLY A 360 -2.22 26.50 13.37
N ALA A 361 -2.75 25.64 14.23
CA ALA A 361 -3.25 26.02 15.55
C ALA A 361 -2.09 26.38 16.49
N THR A 362 -1.67 27.64 16.48
CA THR A 362 -0.60 28.17 17.35
C THR A 362 -1.07 28.57 18.74
N GLY A 363 -2.38 28.60 19.01
CA GLY A 363 -2.97 29.14 20.23
C GLY A 363 -3.92 28.26 21.02
N GLY A 364 -4.19 27.02 20.55
CA GLY A 364 -5.00 26.04 21.29
C GLY A 364 -4.18 25.36 22.38
N GLY A 365 -4.77 25.07 23.55
CA GLY A 365 -4.14 24.22 24.56
C GLY A 365 -3.78 22.85 23.98
N VAL A 366 -2.64 22.31 24.41
CA VAL A 366 -2.25 20.95 24.07
C VAL A 366 -3.24 19.98 24.73
N ASP A 367 -3.65 18.96 24.00
CA ASP A 367 -4.49 17.90 24.56
C ASP A 367 -3.78 17.30 25.81
N GLU A 368 -4.49 17.27 26.95
CA GLU A 368 -3.96 16.75 28.21
C GLU A 368 -3.48 15.28 28.07
N HIS A 369 -4.13 14.51 27.23
CA HIS A 369 -3.72 13.13 26.95
C HIS A 369 -2.38 13.07 26.22
N VAL A 370 -2.18 13.94 25.22
CA VAL A 370 -0.91 14.07 24.49
C VAL A 370 0.19 14.55 25.42
N THR A 371 -0.09 15.54 26.28
CA THR A 371 0.86 16.01 27.28
C THR A 371 1.31 14.89 28.22
N ARG A 372 0.38 14.04 28.67
CA ARG A 372 0.72 12.87 29.50
C ARG A 372 1.55 11.84 28.74
N LEU A 373 1.23 11.54 27.48
CA LEU A 373 2.02 10.62 26.66
C LEU A 373 3.45 11.13 26.46
N CYS A 374 3.63 12.43 26.19
CA CYS A 374 4.96 13.02 26.01
C CYS A 374 5.78 13.14 27.29
N ALA A 375 5.13 13.10 28.46
CA ALA A 375 5.79 13.06 29.77
C ALA A 375 6.11 11.64 30.26
N ASP A 376 5.53 10.61 29.63
CA ASP A 376 5.68 9.21 30.02
C ASP A 376 7.08 8.69 29.60
N PRO A 377 7.92 8.21 30.54
CA PRO A 377 9.24 7.68 30.22
C PRO A 377 9.23 6.39 29.40
N ASP A 378 8.14 5.64 29.36
CA ASP A 378 7.98 4.47 28.48
C ASP A 378 7.72 4.90 27.03
N VAL A 379 7.18 6.09 26.83
CA VAL A 379 6.96 6.70 25.51
C VAL A 379 8.17 7.50 25.07
N LEU A 380 8.67 8.36 25.94
CA LEU A 380 9.82 9.23 25.67
C LEU A 380 10.89 9.03 26.77
N PRO A 381 11.86 8.11 26.55
CA PRO A 381 12.87 7.78 27.54
C PRO A 381 13.65 8.98 28.04
N ARG A 382 13.82 9.07 29.37
CA ARG A 382 14.66 10.10 30.00
C ARG A 382 16.15 9.87 29.83
N VAL A 383 16.55 8.63 29.52
CA VAL A 383 17.93 8.25 29.21
C VAL A 383 17.93 7.64 27.82
N VAL A 384 18.66 8.26 26.90
CA VAL A 384 18.75 7.82 25.50
C VAL A 384 20.06 7.09 25.28
N THR A 385 19.97 5.86 24.78
CA THR A 385 21.09 5.04 24.36
C THR A 385 21.22 5.04 22.83
N GLU A 386 22.27 4.41 22.30
CA GLU A 386 22.45 4.18 20.87
C GLU A 386 21.22 3.54 20.20
N GLN A 387 20.61 2.57 20.90
CA GLN A 387 19.49 1.78 20.39
C GLN A 387 18.17 2.57 20.37
N ASP A 388 18.00 3.50 21.30
CA ASP A 388 16.77 4.29 21.46
C ASP A 388 16.72 5.51 20.57
N ALA A 389 17.85 5.94 20.03
CA ALA A 389 18.04 7.26 19.38
C ALA A 389 16.98 7.56 18.29
N THR A 390 16.73 6.62 17.40
CA THR A 390 15.78 6.82 16.28
C THR A 390 14.33 6.91 16.76
N LEU A 391 13.93 6.02 17.67
CA LEU A 391 12.57 6.03 18.21
C LEU A 391 12.33 7.27 19.07
N TRP A 392 13.33 7.63 19.90
CA TRP A 392 13.28 8.84 20.70
C TRP A 392 13.14 10.09 19.83
N GLN A 393 14.00 10.26 18.80
CA GLN A 393 13.91 11.42 17.89
C GLN A 393 12.52 11.55 17.26
N ARG A 394 11.98 10.45 16.75
CA ARG A 394 10.65 10.45 16.11
C ARG A 394 9.59 10.94 17.09
N ARG A 395 9.52 10.34 18.28
CA ARG A 395 8.52 10.67 19.28
C ARG A 395 8.72 12.08 19.85
N ALA A 396 9.96 12.51 20.03
CA ALA A 396 10.28 13.86 20.48
C ALA A 396 9.81 14.91 19.47
N LEU A 397 10.03 14.66 18.18
CA LEU A 397 9.56 15.55 17.12
C LEU A 397 8.03 15.59 17.04
N ASP A 398 7.36 14.45 17.13
CA ASP A 398 5.90 14.39 17.12
C ASP A 398 5.30 15.09 18.36
N CYS A 399 5.90 14.94 19.54
CA CYS A 399 5.50 15.67 20.75
C CYS A 399 5.69 17.18 20.58
N ALA A 400 6.82 17.63 20.03
CA ALA A 400 7.08 19.04 19.76
C ALA A 400 6.07 19.64 18.76
N ASP A 401 5.81 18.94 17.66
CA ASP A 401 4.82 19.34 16.66
C ASP A 401 3.39 19.36 17.24
N ALA A 402 3.07 18.46 18.16
CA ALA A 402 1.82 18.49 18.91
C ALA A 402 1.78 19.63 19.96
N GLY A 403 2.90 20.32 20.18
CA GLY A 403 3.05 21.45 21.09
C GLY A 403 3.24 21.07 22.55
N ALA A 404 3.57 19.80 22.83
CA ALA A 404 3.88 19.36 24.17
C ALA A 404 5.30 19.77 24.57
N GLU A 405 5.50 20.10 25.84
CA GLU A 405 6.84 20.28 26.40
C GLU A 405 7.53 18.94 26.56
N ILE A 406 8.80 18.87 26.17
CA ILE A 406 9.61 17.66 26.22
C ILE A 406 10.73 17.87 27.22
N ALA A 407 10.94 16.90 28.11
CA ALA A 407 12.11 16.92 28.99
C ALA A 407 13.38 16.61 28.20
N THR A 408 14.44 17.40 28.40
CA THR A 408 15.75 17.10 27.79
C THR A 408 16.28 15.78 28.36
N PRO A 409 16.58 14.76 27.55
CA PRO A 409 17.03 13.48 28.04
C PRO A 409 18.51 13.53 28.47
N GLU A 410 18.89 12.65 29.37
CA GLU A 410 20.27 12.28 29.56
C GLU A 410 20.72 11.39 28.40
N VAL A 411 21.79 11.77 27.70
CA VAL A 411 22.32 10.98 26.57
C VAL A 411 23.61 10.31 27.00
N ARG A 412 23.59 8.98 27.10
CA ARG A 412 24.78 8.19 27.43
C ARG A 412 25.82 8.32 26.32
N ARG A 413 27.08 8.54 26.69
CA ARG A 413 28.18 8.65 25.74
C ARG A 413 28.53 7.29 25.13
N TRP A 414 28.68 7.26 23.79
CA TRP A 414 29.25 6.12 23.05
C TRP A 414 30.31 6.59 22.06
N LYS A 415 31.06 5.64 21.50
CA LYS A 415 32.11 5.93 20.51
C LYS A 415 31.50 6.10 19.13
N LEU A 416 31.99 7.09 18.36
CA LEU A 416 31.60 7.32 16.97
C LEU A 416 32.55 6.56 16.02
N ASP A 417 32.67 5.28 16.18
CA ASP A 417 33.60 4.40 15.46
C ASP A 417 32.93 3.57 14.34
N THR A 418 31.60 3.61 14.25
CA THR A 418 30.83 2.94 13.19
C THR A 418 29.80 3.91 12.60
N PRO A 419 29.35 3.67 11.34
CA PRO A 419 28.26 4.46 10.74
C PRO A 419 27.00 4.48 11.62
N ALA A 420 26.55 3.33 12.10
CA ALA A 420 25.35 3.21 12.93
C ALA A 420 25.41 4.05 14.21
N ARG A 421 26.53 4.00 14.93
CA ARG A 421 26.75 4.81 16.15
C ARG A 421 26.82 6.30 15.85
N THR A 422 27.41 6.66 14.75
CA THR A 422 27.50 8.05 14.29
C THR A 422 26.12 8.57 13.91
N VAL A 423 25.32 7.78 13.18
CA VAL A 423 23.93 8.10 12.86
C VAL A 423 23.10 8.27 14.12
N ALA A 424 23.21 7.35 15.09
CA ALA A 424 22.48 7.44 16.36
C ALA A 424 22.80 8.74 17.12
N ALA A 425 24.09 9.11 17.23
CA ALA A 425 24.49 10.37 17.87
C ALA A 425 23.97 11.61 17.10
N ALA A 426 24.08 11.59 15.78
CA ALA A 426 23.58 12.64 14.92
C ALA A 426 22.03 12.77 15.03
N THR A 427 21.33 11.66 15.09
CA THR A 427 19.87 11.59 15.28
C THR A 427 19.44 12.27 16.57
N VAL A 428 20.15 12.03 17.67
CA VAL A 428 19.87 12.71 18.95
C VAL A 428 20.10 14.22 18.85
N ALA A 429 21.22 14.66 18.26
CA ALA A 429 21.52 16.10 18.13
C ALA A 429 20.48 16.81 17.24
N VAL A 430 20.09 16.21 16.15
CA VAL A 430 19.04 16.71 15.25
C VAL A 430 17.69 16.71 15.95
N GLY A 431 17.34 15.64 16.65
CA GLY A 431 16.08 15.54 17.42
C GLY A 431 15.95 16.62 18.49
N LEU A 432 17.01 16.86 19.26
CA LEU A 432 17.06 17.96 20.24
C LEU A 432 16.89 19.33 19.60
N THR A 433 17.50 19.55 18.43
CA THR A 433 17.37 20.81 17.71
C THR A 433 15.96 21.01 17.15
N ASP A 434 15.43 20.02 16.49
CA ASP A 434 14.11 20.08 15.85
C ASP A 434 12.97 20.17 16.90
N SER A 435 13.19 19.64 18.13
CA SER A 435 12.27 19.78 19.25
C SER A 435 12.49 21.05 20.10
N GLY A 436 13.34 21.97 19.65
CA GLY A 436 13.59 23.24 20.33
C GLY A 436 14.58 23.18 21.51
N GLN A 437 15.27 22.06 21.71
CA GLN A 437 16.17 21.80 22.84
C GLN A 437 17.65 21.79 22.45
N ARG A 438 18.06 22.70 21.57
CA ARG A 438 19.42 22.75 21.01
C ARG A 438 20.50 22.79 22.08
N ASP A 439 20.26 23.48 23.19
CA ASP A 439 21.22 23.60 24.31
C ASP A 439 21.45 22.27 25.05
N GLY A 440 20.57 21.27 24.84
CA GLY A 440 20.69 19.93 25.37
C GLY A 440 21.62 19.00 24.57
N ILE A 441 22.22 19.48 23.45
CA ILE A 441 23.12 18.66 22.65
C ILE A 441 24.35 18.26 23.48
N PRO A 442 24.64 16.96 23.62
CA PRO A 442 25.78 16.50 24.40
C PRO A 442 27.12 17.08 23.90
N PRO A 443 28.01 17.56 24.80
CA PRO A 443 29.25 18.22 24.40
C PRO A 443 30.27 17.33 23.69
N TRP A 444 30.07 16.01 23.68
CA TRP A 444 30.90 15.08 22.95
C TRP A 444 30.47 14.90 21.47
N ILE A 445 29.27 15.37 21.09
CA ILE A 445 28.81 15.43 19.70
C ILE A 445 29.30 16.75 19.09
N THR A 446 30.48 16.74 18.53
CA THR A 446 31.14 17.93 17.98
C THR A 446 31.28 17.85 16.45
N SER A 447 31.43 19.02 15.79
CA SER A 447 31.76 19.05 14.37
C SER A 447 33.07 18.31 14.07
N ALA A 448 34.07 18.35 14.96
CA ALA A 448 35.31 17.59 14.78
C ALA A 448 35.07 16.07 14.78
N ALA A 449 34.22 15.58 15.67
CA ALA A 449 33.89 14.16 15.77
C ALA A 449 33.08 13.65 14.57
N LEU A 450 32.21 14.51 13.98
CA LEU A 450 31.34 14.19 12.85
C LEU A 450 31.98 14.50 11.49
N GLY A 451 33.05 15.31 11.43
CA GLY A 451 33.57 15.89 10.20
C GLY A 451 34.07 14.88 9.17
N GLN A 452 34.73 13.81 9.60
CA GLN A 452 35.13 12.72 8.69
C GLN A 452 33.94 11.97 8.10
N TRP A 453 32.90 11.74 8.90
CA TRP A 453 31.68 11.05 8.47
C TRP A 453 30.85 11.89 7.49
N ALA A 454 30.74 13.18 7.75
CA ALA A 454 30.02 14.10 6.89
C ALA A 454 30.60 14.21 5.45
N ARG A 455 31.90 13.92 5.26
CA ARG A 455 32.58 14.00 3.95
C ARG A 455 32.59 12.67 3.18
N GLU A 456 32.13 11.57 3.78
CA GLU A 456 32.18 10.23 3.19
C GLU A 456 30.79 9.63 3.03
N PRO A 457 29.96 10.09 2.04
CA PRO A 457 28.59 9.60 1.86
C PRO A 457 28.50 8.10 1.60
N SER A 458 29.52 7.49 0.98
CA SER A 458 29.57 6.05 0.68
C SER A 458 29.61 5.12 1.91
N ARG A 459 29.81 5.67 3.10
CA ARG A 459 29.73 4.91 4.36
C ARG A 459 28.31 4.63 4.81
N PHE A 460 27.33 5.32 4.24
CA PHE A 460 25.93 5.22 4.64
C PHE A 460 25.13 4.48 3.56
N THR A 461 24.25 3.62 3.98
CA THR A 461 23.34 2.89 3.08
C THR A 461 22.06 3.68 2.78
N SER A 462 21.74 4.68 3.61
CA SER A 462 20.56 5.51 3.49
C SER A 462 20.94 6.97 3.29
N VAL A 463 20.28 7.64 2.36
CA VAL A 463 20.38 9.08 2.13
C VAL A 463 19.93 9.85 3.38
N TYR A 464 18.88 9.36 4.07
CA TYR A 464 18.41 9.96 5.32
C TYR A 464 19.52 9.96 6.38
N ASP A 465 20.17 8.82 6.62
CA ASP A 465 21.22 8.71 7.62
C ASP A 465 22.38 9.66 7.33
N TYR A 466 22.79 9.75 6.07
CA TYR A 466 23.82 10.70 5.66
C TYR A 466 23.41 12.16 5.91
N THR A 467 22.17 12.54 5.55
CA THR A 467 21.68 13.91 5.77
C THR A 467 21.60 14.26 7.25
N VAL A 468 21.19 13.32 8.10
CA VAL A 468 21.16 13.51 9.56
C VAL A 468 22.56 13.79 10.12
N VAL A 469 23.57 13.05 9.65
CA VAL A 469 24.97 13.27 10.07
C VAL A 469 25.49 14.63 9.63
N VAL A 470 25.19 15.06 8.40
CA VAL A 470 25.60 16.40 7.91
C VAL A 470 24.84 17.52 8.64
N ARG A 471 23.56 17.33 8.93
CA ARG A 471 22.78 18.26 9.76
C ARG A 471 23.44 18.43 11.14
N ALA A 472 23.69 17.29 11.82
CA ALA A 472 24.33 17.31 13.13
C ALA A 472 25.73 17.94 13.10
N TYR A 473 26.52 17.71 12.05
CA TYR A 473 27.82 18.33 11.86
C TYR A 473 27.75 19.87 11.81
N SER A 474 26.74 20.42 11.15
CA SER A 474 26.61 21.88 10.96
C SER A 474 26.00 22.61 12.17
N LEU A 475 25.34 21.90 13.10
CA LEU A 475 24.71 22.49 14.28
C LEU A 475 25.72 23.19 15.25
N PRO A 476 26.83 22.53 15.62
CA PRO A 476 27.85 23.14 16.49
C PRO A 476 28.85 24.03 15.74
N GLY A 477 28.49 24.56 14.58
CA GLY A 477 29.34 25.48 13.80
C GLY A 477 30.27 24.83 12.80
N GLY A 478 29.96 23.61 12.34
CA GLY A 478 30.65 22.96 11.23
C GLY A 478 30.52 23.75 9.93
N THR A 479 31.64 23.96 9.24
CA THR A 479 31.69 24.74 8.00
C THR A 479 31.39 23.85 6.79
N VAL A 480 30.43 24.27 5.97
CA VAL A 480 30.14 23.62 4.67
C VAL A 480 31.06 24.19 3.61
N ASP A 481 32.26 23.60 3.51
CA ASP A 481 33.27 23.94 2.48
C ASP A 481 32.95 23.29 1.12
N ALA A 482 33.76 23.57 0.11
CA ALA A 482 33.59 23.02 -1.24
C ALA A 482 33.61 21.47 -1.24
N SER A 483 34.50 20.86 -0.46
CA SER A 483 34.63 19.40 -0.36
C SER A 483 33.36 18.75 0.20
N LEU A 484 32.75 19.37 1.21
CA LEU A 484 31.48 18.87 1.77
C LEU A 484 30.32 19.07 0.78
N ARG A 485 30.28 20.20 0.03
CA ARG A 485 29.27 20.41 -1.02
C ARG A 485 29.37 19.37 -2.12
N ASP A 486 30.58 19.02 -2.54
CA ASP A 486 30.79 17.95 -3.53
C ASP A 486 30.34 16.58 -2.98
N ALA A 487 30.60 16.29 -1.71
CA ALA A 487 30.14 15.08 -1.06
C ALA A 487 28.61 15.03 -0.98
N LEU A 488 27.95 16.15 -0.65
CA LEU A 488 26.50 16.29 -0.66
C LEU A 488 25.91 16.11 -2.07
N GLY A 489 26.55 16.68 -3.10
CA GLY A 489 26.15 16.45 -4.50
C GLY A 489 26.12 14.96 -4.85
N ARG A 490 27.17 14.23 -4.50
CA ARG A 490 27.25 12.78 -4.77
C ARG A 490 26.33 11.94 -3.88
N GLY A 491 26.19 12.31 -2.63
CA GLY A 491 25.45 11.50 -1.63
C GLY A 491 23.94 11.78 -1.56
N VAL A 492 23.48 12.87 -2.15
CA VAL A 492 22.07 13.31 -2.06
C VAL A 492 21.46 13.55 -3.43
N THR A 493 22.07 14.41 -4.26
CA THR A 493 21.46 14.82 -5.54
C THR A 493 21.25 13.66 -6.51
N ALA A 494 22.12 12.63 -6.45
CA ALA A 494 21.99 11.43 -7.28
C ALA A 494 20.73 10.59 -6.98
N TYR A 495 20.09 10.81 -5.85
CA TYR A 495 18.91 10.07 -5.38
C TYR A 495 17.63 10.87 -5.50
N ARG A 496 17.64 11.98 -6.24
CA ARG A 496 16.46 12.80 -6.47
C ARG A 496 15.56 12.18 -7.54
N GLY A 497 14.27 12.10 -7.26
CA GLY A 497 13.23 11.71 -8.20
C GLY A 497 12.88 10.22 -8.17
N CYS A 498 11.57 9.97 -8.33
CA CYS A 498 10.97 8.69 -8.61
C CYS A 498 9.90 8.90 -9.67
N ALA A 499 9.33 7.84 -10.24
CA ALA A 499 8.33 7.96 -11.28
C ALA A 499 7.17 8.90 -10.89
N GLY A 500 7.09 10.04 -11.56
CA GLY A 500 6.09 11.09 -11.33
C GLY A 500 6.20 11.85 -9.99
N LEU A 501 7.32 11.72 -9.27
CA LEU A 501 7.62 12.40 -7.99
C LEU A 501 9.04 12.99 -8.02
N ASP A 502 9.28 13.94 -8.94
CA ASP A 502 10.61 14.43 -9.29
C ASP A 502 11.36 15.17 -8.17
N ASP A 503 10.62 15.71 -7.19
CA ASP A 503 11.18 16.48 -6.08
C ASP A 503 11.35 15.67 -4.79
N LEU A 504 10.93 14.41 -4.78
CA LEU A 504 11.15 13.51 -3.66
C LEU A 504 12.51 12.81 -3.79
N TYR A 505 12.95 12.19 -2.71
CA TYR A 505 14.25 11.50 -2.64
C TYR A 505 14.08 10.03 -2.31
N GLN A 506 14.89 9.21 -2.98
CA GLN A 506 14.97 7.78 -2.76
C GLN A 506 15.66 7.46 -1.42
N VAL A 507 15.35 6.30 -0.87
CA VAL A 507 16.00 5.81 0.36
C VAL A 507 17.51 5.67 0.17
N GLY A 508 17.95 5.22 -1.00
CA GLY A 508 19.34 4.90 -1.32
C GLY A 508 19.67 3.42 -1.14
N GLY A 509 20.96 3.08 -1.23
CA GLY A 509 21.38 1.68 -1.02
C GLY A 509 20.90 0.67 -2.07
N GLY A 510 20.47 1.14 -3.26
CA GLY A 510 19.91 0.32 -4.33
C GLY A 510 18.38 0.22 -4.31
N ASP A 511 17.72 0.84 -3.36
CA ASP A 511 16.26 0.99 -3.34
C ASP A 511 15.86 2.25 -4.14
N PRO A 512 15.18 2.12 -5.30
CA PRO A 512 14.76 3.24 -6.12
C PRO A 512 13.50 3.94 -5.60
N ALA A 513 12.88 3.41 -4.54
CA ALA A 513 11.65 3.96 -4.00
C ALA A 513 11.89 5.29 -3.29
N CYS A 514 11.03 6.28 -3.54
CA CYS A 514 11.03 7.52 -2.78
C CYS A 514 10.44 7.33 -1.38
N ASP A 515 10.99 8.14 -0.45
CA ASP A 515 10.53 8.14 0.93
C ASP A 515 10.34 9.56 1.47
N LEU A 516 9.23 9.79 2.17
CA LEU A 516 8.87 11.11 2.71
C LEU A 516 9.82 11.56 3.83
N LYS A 517 10.27 10.61 4.66
CA LYS A 517 11.22 10.89 5.75
C LYS A 517 12.59 11.28 5.19
N THR A 518 13.05 10.57 4.17
CA THR A 518 14.30 10.89 3.46
C THR A 518 14.21 12.27 2.82
N THR A 519 13.13 12.54 2.10
CA THR A 519 12.87 13.86 1.48
C THR A 519 12.85 14.97 2.54
N TRP A 520 12.18 14.74 3.67
CA TRP A 520 12.17 15.69 4.78
C TRP A 520 13.58 15.95 5.33
N GLY A 521 14.40 14.92 5.53
CA GLY A 521 15.79 15.06 5.96
C GLY A 521 16.61 15.92 5.01
N VAL A 522 16.47 15.71 3.71
CA VAL A 522 17.16 16.47 2.65
C VAL A 522 16.71 17.94 2.63
N TRP A 523 15.40 18.20 2.64
CA TRP A 523 14.88 19.57 2.60
C TRP A 523 15.18 20.33 3.89
N ALA A 524 15.13 19.67 5.05
CA ALA A 524 15.52 20.26 6.33
C ALA A 524 17.00 20.61 6.35
N LEU A 525 17.88 19.77 5.75
CA LEU A 525 19.29 20.10 5.59
C LEU A 525 19.48 21.31 4.68
N ASP A 526 18.86 21.37 3.53
CA ASP A 526 18.97 22.52 2.61
C ASP A 526 18.53 23.81 3.30
N ARG A 527 17.40 23.79 4.01
CA ARG A 527 16.94 24.96 4.80
C ARG A 527 17.93 25.36 5.89
N GLN A 528 18.51 24.40 6.61
CA GLN A 528 19.55 24.66 7.61
C GLN A 528 20.81 25.30 7.01
N LEU A 529 21.12 24.96 5.75
CA LEU A 529 22.22 25.53 4.96
C LEU A 529 21.85 26.83 4.23
N GLY A 530 20.69 27.42 4.53
CA GLY A 530 20.22 28.68 3.94
C GLY A 530 19.68 28.54 2.52
N GLY A 531 19.22 27.34 2.10
CA GLY A 531 18.68 27.08 0.76
C GLY A 531 19.73 27.06 -0.35
N THR A 532 21.02 26.91 0.01
CA THR A 532 22.14 27.04 -0.95
C THR A 532 22.30 25.84 -1.88
N MET A 533 21.68 24.70 -1.58
CA MET A 533 21.73 23.50 -2.40
C MET A 533 20.59 23.44 -3.44
N GLY A 534 19.53 24.24 -3.26
CA GLY A 534 18.38 24.28 -4.18
C GLY A 534 17.56 23.00 -4.21
N TRP A 535 17.55 22.24 -3.13
CA TRP A 535 16.80 20.97 -3.03
C TRP A 535 15.33 21.16 -2.67
N VAL A 536 15.03 22.24 -1.92
CA VAL A 536 13.64 22.62 -1.65
C VAL A 536 13.07 23.29 -2.90
N PRO A 537 11.97 22.77 -3.48
CA PRO A 537 11.36 23.38 -4.67
C PRO A 537 10.91 24.81 -4.40
N SER A 538 11.24 25.74 -5.30
CA SER A 538 10.78 27.13 -5.21
C SER A 538 9.28 27.22 -5.47
N ARG A 539 8.61 28.21 -4.86
CA ARG A 539 7.23 28.57 -5.23
C ARG A 539 7.21 28.94 -6.71
N ALA A 540 6.38 28.24 -7.50
CA ALA A 540 6.13 28.64 -8.87
C ALA A 540 5.56 30.07 -8.86
N GLY A 541 6.36 31.07 -9.18
CA GLY A 541 6.00 32.49 -9.21
C GLY A 541 7.12 33.47 -8.83
N GLU A 542 8.14 33.06 -8.07
CA GLU A 542 9.21 33.99 -7.66
C GLU A 542 10.40 34.08 -8.65
N SER A 543 10.42 33.26 -9.71
CA SER A 543 11.50 33.26 -10.73
C SER A 543 11.37 34.34 -11.79
N GLY A 544 10.33 35.18 -11.77
CA GLY A 544 10.06 36.21 -12.79
C GLY A 544 10.61 37.61 -12.49
N GLU A 545 10.93 37.96 -11.25
CA GLU A 545 11.19 39.37 -10.89
C GLU A 545 12.61 39.71 -10.37
N ARG A 546 13.56 38.78 -10.34
CA ARG A 546 14.93 39.06 -9.87
C ARG A 546 15.99 39.18 -10.97
N ALA A 547 15.63 39.23 -12.25
CA ALA A 547 16.59 39.32 -13.37
C ALA A 547 16.75 40.72 -13.99
N GLU A 548 16.12 41.77 -13.46
CA GLU A 548 16.31 43.13 -14.00
C GLU A 548 16.52 44.17 -12.90
N VAL A 549 17.59 44.08 -12.13
CA VAL A 549 18.24 45.24 -11.50
C VAL A 549 19.72 44.93 -11.37
N ARG A 550 20.46 45.14 -12.45
CA ARG A 550 21.85 45.70 -12.46
C ARG A 550 22.19 46.26 -13.83
#